data_732d76d0d89b09127f2a085483cc2580
#
_entry.id   732d76d0d89b09127f2a085483cc2580
#
_cell.length_a   1.000
_cell.length_b   1.000
_cell.length_c   1.000
_cell.angle_alpha   90.00
_cell.angle_beta   90.00
_cell.angle_gamma   90.00
#
_symmetry.space_group_name_H-M   'P 1'
#
loop_
_entity.id
_entity.type
_entity.pdbx_description
1 polymer ?
#
loop_
_entity_poly.entity_id
_entity_poly.type
_entity_poly.pdbx_seq_one_letter_code
_entity_poly.pdbx_strand_id
1 'polypeptide(L)'
;DYAGHLLILYFLITLISTPFWYFFGKKFSNMFLLQIGTSITIFGFLFVIFTSSDYWQIYIFVILITGIGIGIDLIIPQIELADILDVNNENRLSQFFTSFFSIIRKAAIGIAAGIALTGYGYLQSINFTIHPNIPNIMIFYFFIPLTIKLFVLILVMRYRSKFNVSIRE
;
A
#
# COMPACT_ATOMS: atom_id res chain seq x y z
N ASP A 1 -21.81 -13.49 5.44
CA ASP A 1 -20.41 -13.93 5.66
C ASP A 1 -19.49 -13.79 4.45
N TYR A 2 -19.80 -12.88 3.51
CA TYR A 2 -18.96 -12.66 2.32
C TYR A 2 -17.65 -11.94 2.63
N ALA A 3 -17.56 -11.21 3.75
CA ALA A 3 -16.37 -10.41 4.09
C ALA A 3 -15.09 -11.26 4.22
N GLY A 4 -15.18 -12.46 4.82
CA GLY A 4 -14.07 -13.39 4.92
C GLY A 4 -13.58 -13.88 3.56
N HIS A 5 -14.47 -14.17 2.62
CA HIS A 5 -14.12 -14.60 1.28
C HIS A 5 -13.43 -13.47 0.48
N LEU A 6 -13.91 -12.24 0.61
CA LEU A 6 -13.30 -11.07 -0.01
C LEU A 6 -11.89 -10.79 0.54
N LEU A 7 -11.68 -11.01 1.84
CA LEU A 7 -10.36 -10.89 2.46
C LEU A 7 -9.38 -11.95 1.94
N ILE A 8 -9.84 -13.22 1.85
CA ILE A 8 -9.03 -14.30 1.27
C ILE A 8 -8.68 -13.98 -0.18
N LEU A 9 -9.64 -13.54 -0.98
CA LEU A 9 -9.44 -13.14 -2.37
C LEU A 9 -8.37 -12.05 -2.48
N TYR A 10 -8.44 -11.02 -1.63
CA TYR A 10 -7.46 -9.94 -1.58
C TYR A 10 -6.04 -10.44 -1.32
N PHE A 11 -5.86 -11.33 -0.32
CA PHE A 11 -4.55 -11.91 -0.03
C PHE A 11 -4.04 -12.81 -1.16
N LEU A 12 -4.91 -13.60 -1.79
CA LEU A 12 -4.54 -14.43 -2.94
C LEU A 12 -4.06 -13.58 -4.12
N ILE A 13 -4.76 -12.49 -4.44
CA ILE A 13 -4.37 -11.59 -5.51
C ILE A 13 -3.03 -10.92 -5.19
N THR A 14 -2.84 -10.45 -3.96
CA THR A 14 -1.58 -9.88 -3.52
C THR A 14 -0.44 -10.88 -3.64
N LEU A 15 -0.66 -12.14 -3.25
CA LEU A 15 0.32 -13.20 -3.33
C LEU A 15 0.70 -13.52 -4.79
N ILE A 16 -0.29 -13.61 -5.69
CA ILE A 16 -0.08 -13.88 -7.12
C ILE A 16 0.58 -12.68 -7.81
N SER A 17 0.25 -11.46 -7.44
CA SER A 17 0.82 -10.25 -8.04
C SER A 17 2.30 -10.05 -7.67
N THR A 18 2.73 -10.51 -6.51
CA THR A 18 4.11 -10.36 -6.01
C THR A 18 5.17 -10.92 -6.96
N PRO A 19 5.13 -12.19 -7.42
CA PRO A 19 6.10 -12.70 -8.40
C PRO A 19 6.00 -11.99 -9.75
N PHE A 20 4.82 -11.56 -10.17
CA PHE A 20 4.63 -10.77 -11.38
C PHE A 20 5.46 -9.48 -11.32
N TRP A 21 5.38 -8.72 -10.24
CA TRP A 21 6.15 -7.49 -10.04
C TRP A 21 7.65 -7.74 -9.93
N TYR A 22 8.08 -8.87 -9.37
CA TYR A 22 9.48 -9.27 -9.36
C TYR A 22 10.06 -9.43 -10.77
N PHE A 23 9.30 -10.05 -11.69
CA PHE A 23 9.72 -10.18 -13.10
C PHE A 23 9.82 -8.83 -13.81
N PHE A 24 8.90 -7.90 -13.52
CA PHE A 24 8.95 -6.54 -14.07
C PHE A 24 10.11 -5.73 -13.47
N GLY A 25 10.48 -5.98 -12.21
CA GLY A 25 11.62 -5.36 -11.55
C GLY A 25 12.95 -5.59 -12.26
N LYS A 26 13.08 -6.68 -13.03
CA LYS A 26 14.25 -6.93 -13.86
C LYS A 26 14.36 -6.03 -15.10
N LYS A 27 13.27 -5.40 -15.52
CA LYS A 27 13.21 -4.58 -16.75
C LYS A 27 13.07 -3.08 -16.48
N PHE A 28 12.49 -2.72 -15.36
CA PHE A 28 12.18 -1.33 -15.02
C PHE A 28 12.81 -0.97 -13.68
N SER A 29 13.11 0.32 -13.49
CA SER A 29 13.65 0.78 -12.21
C SER A 29 12.64 0.58 -11.07
N ASN A 30 13.13 0.19 -9.89
CA ASN A 30 12.33 -0.03 -8.69
C ASN A 30 11.43 1.16 -8.36
N MET A 31 11.97 2.40 -8.49
CA MET A 31 11.22 3.63 -8.26
C MET A 31 10.08 3.84 -9.25
N PHE A 32 10.26 3.46 -10.51
CA PHE A 32 9.19 3.53 -11.52
C PHE A 32 8.07 2.54 -11.23
N LEU A 33 8.43 1.33 -10.85
CA LEU A 33 7.45 0.30 -10.47
C LEU A 33 6.68 0.72 -9.22
N LEU A 34 7.36 1.30 -8.23
CA LEU A 34 6.70 1.80 -7.03
C LEU A 34 5.69 2.92 -7.36
N GLN A 35 6.02 3.82 -8.31
CA GLN A 35 5.07 4.83 -8.79
C GLN A 35 3.83 4.18 -9.42
N ILE A 36 4.02 3.19 -10.30
CA ILE A 36 2.91 2.49 -10.96
C ILE A 36 2.04 1.80 -9.93
N GLY A 37 2.61 1.01 -9.01
CA GLY A 37 1.85 0.28 -8.00
C GLY A 37 1.08 1.21 -7.06
N THR A 38 1.73 2.28 -6.60
CA THR A 38 1.06 3.29 -5.78
C THR A 38 -0.08 3.98 -6.53
N SER A 39 0.11 4.30 -7.83
CA SER A 39 -0.95 4.89 -8.66
C SER A 39 -2.11 3.93 -8.88
N ILE A 40 -1.85 2.64 -9.13
CA ILE A 40 -2.87 1.60 -9.24
C ILE A 40 -3.67 1.48 -7.95
N THR A 41 -3.00 1.49 -6.79
CA THR A 41 -3.66 1.42 -5.48
C THR A 41 -4.54 2.64 -5.24
N ILE A 42 -4.06 3.85 -5.54
CA ILE A 42 -4.83 5.09 -5.43
C ILE A 42 -6.07 5.04 -6.33
N PHE A 43 -5.89 4.60 -7.57
CA PHE A 43 -7.00 4.42 -8.52
C PHE A 43 -8.04 3.43 -7.98
N GLY A 44 -7.62 2.28 -7.48
CA GLY A 44 -8.50 1.31 -6.84
C GLY A 44 -9.27 1.91 -5.65
N PHE A 45 -8.61 2.69 -4.79
CA PHE A 45 -9.28 3.36 -3.68
C PHE A 45 -10.32 4.39 -4.14
N LEU A 46 -10.10 5.10 -5.24
CA LEU A 46 -11.11 6.05 -5.74
C LEU A 46 -12.43 5.37 -6.11
N PHE A 47 -12.39 4.11 -6.55
CA PHE A 47 -13.60 3.35 -6.84
C PHE A 47 -14.39 2.96 -5.59
N VAL A 48 -13.79 2.97 -4.40
CA VAL A 48 -14.50 2.71 -3.14
C VAL A 48 -15.64 3.71 -2.93
N ILE A 49 -15.51 4.94 -3.42
CA ILE A 49 -16.56 5.97 -3.30
C ILE A 49 -17.86 5.54 -4.01
N PHE A 50 -17.74 4.73 -5.06
CA PHE A 50 -18.88 4.24 -5.84
C PHE A 50 -19.43 2.90 -5.33
N THR A 51 -18.82 2.32 -4.26
CA THR A 51 -19.31 1.07 -3.69
C THR A 51 -20.59 1.32 -2.90
N SER A 52 -21.60 0.54 -3.21
CA SER A 52 -22.89 0.49 -2.49
C SER A 52 -23.18 -0.96 -2.14
N SER A 53 -24.02 -1.17 -1.12
CA SER A 53 -24.47 -2.52 -0.74
C SER A 53 -25.07 -3.32 -1.90
N ASP A 54 -25.63 -2.62 -2.88
CA ASP A 54 -26.32 -3.25 -4.02
C ASP A 54 -25.37 -3.68 -5.15
N TYR A 55 -24.13 -3.17 -5.16
CA TYR A 55 -23.15 -3.40 -6.23
C TYR A 55 -21.89 -4.10 -5.71
N TRP A 56 -22.03 -5.33 -5.23
CA TRP A 56 -20.93 -6.14 -4.71
C TRP A 56 -19.82 -6.41 -5.73
N GLN A 57 -20.11 -6.35 -7.04
CA GLN A 57 -19.13 -6.48 -8.11
C GLN A 57 -18.06 -5.35 -8.05
N ILE A 58 -18.44 -4.13 -7.64
CA ILE A 58 -17.50 -3.03 -7.49
C ILE A 58 -16.49 -3.34 -6.38
N TYR A 59 -16.92 -3.99 -5.29
CA TYR A 59 -15.99 -4.44 -4.24
C TYR A 59 -14.95 -5.43 -4.76
N ILE A 60 -15.36 -6.39 -5.58
CA ILE A 60 -14.42 -7.33 -6.19
C ILE A 60 -13.43 -6.58 -7.07
N PHE A 61 -13.88 -5.66 -7.89
CA PHE A 61 -13.03 -4.85 -8.75
C PHE A 61 -11.99 -4.03 -7.95
N VAL A 62 -12.44 -3.39 -6.87
CA VAL A 62 -11.55 -2.66 -5.94
C VAL A 62 -10.50 -3.59 -5.34
N ILE A 63 -10.90 -4.76 -4.87
CA ILE A 63 -10.01 -5.77 -4.28
C ILE A 63 -8.96 -6.25 -5.30
N LEU A 64 -9.37 -6.50 -6.55
CA LEU A 64 -8.47 -6.90 -7.62
C LEU A 64 -7.40 -5.83 -7.87
N ILE A 65 -7.82 -4.59 -8.08
CA ILE A 65 -6.91 -3.48 -8.39
C ILE A 65 -5.99 -3.17 -7.20
N THR A 66 -6.54 -3.04 -6.00
CA THR A 66 -5.74 -2.72 -4.81
C THR A 66 -4.80 -3.85 -4.42
N GLY A 67 -5.24 -5.11 -4.55
CA GLY A 67 -4.41 -6.29 -4.30
C GLY A 67 -3.20 -6.37 -5.24
N ILE A 68 -3.38 -6.05 -6.52
CA ILE A 68 -2.27 -5.95 -7.49
C ILE A 68 -1.29 -4.82 -7.08
N GLY A 69 -1.80 -3.65 -6.74
CA GLY A 69 -0.97 -2.50 -6.34
C GLY A 69 -0.19 -2.74 -5.05
N ILE A 70 -0.78 -3.40 -4.06
CA ILE A 70 -0.10 -3.70 -2.78
C ILE A 70 1.01 -4.74 -2.95
N GLY A 71 0.90 -5.66 -3.90
CA GLY A 71 1.98 -6.60 -4.20
C GLY A 71 3.32 -5.89 -4.46
N ILE A 72 3.29 -4.76 -5.14
CA ILE A 72 4.48 -3.93 -5.41
C ILE A 72 5.02 -3.24 -4.15
N ASP A 73 4.12 -2.72 -3.31
CA ASP A 73 4.49 -2.07 -2.05
C ASP A 73 5.17 -3.03 -1.06
N LEU A 74 4.88 -4.32 -1.18
CA LEU A 74 5.50 -5.35 -0.34
C LEU A 74 6.91 -5.70 -0.81
N ILE A 75 7.17 -5.75 -2.12
CA ILE A 75 8.40 -6.31 -2.65
C ILE A 75 9.45 -5.24 -2.97
N ILE A 76 9.07 -4.11 -3.57
CA ILE A 76 10.03 -3.12 -4.05
C ILE A 76 10.87 -2.50 -2.93
N PRO A 77 10.34 -2.10 -1.76
CA PRO A 77 11.17 -1.57 -0.69
C PRO A 77 12.20 -2.58 -0.15
N GLN A 78 11.91 -3.89 -0.24
CA GLN A 78 12.84 -4.93 0.17
C GLN A 78 13.97 -5.13 -0.85
N ILE A 79 13.64 -5.08 -2.14
CA ILE A 79 14.63 -5.15 -3.21
C ILE A 79 15.57 -3.92 -3.12
N GLU A 80 15.01 -2.73 -2.98
CA GLU A 80 15.79 -1.48 -2.87
C GLU A 80 16.72 -1.53 -1.64
N LEU A 81 16.25 -2.04 -0.52
CA LEU A 81 17.09 -2.23 0.65
C LEU A 81 18.23 -3.22 0.38
N ALA A 82 17.95 -4.34 -0.28
CA ALA A 82 18.97 -5.31 -0.64
C ALA A 82 20.01 -4.72 -1.60
N ASP A 83 19.57 -3.99 -2.64
CA ASP A 83 20.46 -3.33 -3.61
C ASP A 83 21.40 -2.32 -2.92
N ILE A 84 20.89 -1.52 -1.97
CA ILE A 84 21.70 -0.57 -1.20
C ILE A 84 22.76 -1.29 -0.35
N LEU A 85 22.41 -2.39 0.26
CA LEU A 85 23.34 -3.16 1.12
C LEU A 85 24.41 -3.87 0.31
N ASP A 86 24.08 -4.39 -0.88
CA ASP A 86 25.03 -5.04 -1.77
C ASP A 86 26.06 -4.04 -2.34
N VAL A 87 25.65 -2.84 -2.73
CA VAL A 87 26.55 -1.79 -3.24
C VAL A 87 27.58 -1.37 -2.18
N ASN A 88 27.20 -1.35 -0.91
CA ASN A 88 28.09 -0.95 0.18
C ASN A 88 28.94 -2.09 0.74
N ASN A 89 28.88 -3.32 0.20
CA ASN A 89 29.53 -4.53 0.71
C ASN A 89 29.26 -4.80 2.20
N GLU A 90 28.10 -4.38 2.69
CA GLU A 90 27.72 -4.47 4.10
C GLU A 90 27.00 -5.80 4.44
N ASN A 91 27.51 -6.91 3.91
CA ASN A 91 26.90 -8.24 4.10
C ASN A 91 26.70 -8.64 5.58
N ARG A 92 27.55 -8.16 6.48
CA ARG A 92 27.41 -8.43 7.92
C ARG A 92 26.19 -7.73 8.55
N LEU A 93 25.84 -6.55 8.04
CA LEU A 93 24.71 -5.76 8.54
C LEU A 93 23.41 -6.05 7.80
N SER A 94 23.46 -6.78 6.70
CA SER A 94 22.30 -7.08 5.86
C SER A 94 21.16 -7.72 6.65
N GLN A 95 21.47 -8.74 7.47
CA GLN A 95 20.47 -9.41 8.31
C GLN A 95 19.86 -8.45 9.35
N PHE A 96 20.71 -7.59 9.94
CA PHE A 96 20.25 -6.61 10.92
C PHE A 96 19.28 -5.62 10.28
N PHE A 97 19.64 -5.02 9.15
CA PHE A 97 18.78 -4.05 8.46
C PHE A 97 17.47 -4.66 7.96
N THR A 98 17.52 -5.89 7.42
CA THR A 98 16.31 -6.61 6.99
C THR A 98 15.38 -6.92 8.15
N SER A 99 15.94 -7.35 9.28
CA SER A 99 15.17 -7.62 10.51
C SER A 99 14.58 -6.34 11.09
N PHE A 100 15.37 -5.27 11.14
CA PHE A 100 14.93 -3.95 11.62
C PHE A 100 13.79 -3.38 10.75
N PHE A 101 13.92 -3.47 9.43
CA PHE A 101 12.87 -3.06 8.50
C PHE A 101 11.58 -3.88 8.69
N SER A 102 11.70 -5.18 8.95
CA SER A 102 10.56 -6.05 9.26
C SER A 102 9.86 -5.66 10.55
N ILE A 103 10.62 -5.29 11.59
CA ILE A 103 10.08 -4.81 12.88
C ILE A 103 9.31 -3.50 12.67
N ILE A 104 9.91 -2.54 11.97
CA ILE A 104 9.25 -1.25 11.66
C ILE A 104 7.94 -1.47 10.92
N ARG A 105 7.94 -2.36 9.91
CA ARG A 105 6.73 -2.70 9.14
C ARG A 105 5.64 -3.27 10.05
N LYS A 106 5.98 -4.23 10.91
CA LYS A 106 5.00 -4.84 11.85
C LYS A 106 4.48 -3.82 12.85
N ALA A 107 5.36 -2.97 13.39
CA ALA A 107 4.98 -1.90 14.30
C ALA A 107 4.04 -0.90 13.62
N ALA A 108 4.33 -0.49 12.36
CA ALA A 108 3.48 0.41 11.60
C ALA A 108 2.07 -0.17 11.37
N ILE A 109 1.97 -1.46 11.04
CA ILE A 109 0.68 -2.17 10.89
C ILE A 109 -0.09 -2.18 12.21
N GLY A 110 0.58 -2.49 13.33
CA GLY A 110 -0.03 -2.50 14.66
C GLY A 110 -0.54 -1.12 15.08
N ILE A 111 0.26 -0.08 14.88
CA ILE A 111 -0.12 1.31 15.15
C ILE A 111 -1.31 1.74 14.28
N ALA A 112 -1.26 1.44 12.99
CA ALA A 112 -2.35 1.78 12.06
C ALA A 112 -3.66 1.10 12.46
N ALA A 113 -3.62 -0.20 12.82
CA ALA A 113 -4.78 -0.94 13.30
C ALA A 113 -5.31 -0.36 14.62
N GLY A 114 -4.42 -0.02 15.57
CA GLY A 114 -4.78 0.62 16.83
C GLY A 114 -5.50 1.95 16.60
N ILE A 115 -4.94 2.83 15.76
CA ILE A 115 -5.55 4.13 15.43
C ILE A 115 -6.90 3.94 14.74
N ALA A 116 -7.01 2.99 13.80
CA ALA A 116 -8.24 2.75 13.07
C ALA A 116 -9.36 2.24 13.99
N LEU A 117 -9.06 1.26 14.85
CA LEU A 117 -10.06 0.67 15.75
C LEU A 117 -10.50 1.64 16.85
N THR A 118 -9.56 2.31 17.52
CA THR A 118 -9.87 3.29 18.57
C THR A 118 -10.58 4.52 18.03
N GLY A 119 -10.11 5.03 16.88
CA GLY A 119 -10.72 6.18 16.22
C GLY A 119 -12.14 5.88 15.74
N TYR A 120 -12.37 4.71 15.15
CA TYR A 120 -13.72 4.28 14.74
C TYR A 120 -14.65 4.15 15.96
N GLY A 121 -14.19 3.51 17.03
CA GLY A 121 -14.97 3.38 18.27
C GLY A 121 -15.33 4.75 18.89
N TYR A 122 -14.39 5.70 18.86
CA TYR A 122 -14.63 7.06 19.34
C TYR A 122 -15.69 7.78 18.48
N LEU A 123 -15.58 7.76 17.15
CA LEU A 123 -16.58 8.39 16.27
C LEU A 123 -17.98 7.78 16.44
N GLN A 124 -18.05 6.47 16.68
CA GLN A 124 -19.31 5.82 16.96
C GLN A 124 -19.92 6.26 18.29
N SER A 125 -19.11 6.45 19.34
CA SER A 125 -19.58 6.86 20.68
C SER A 125 -20.17 8.27 20.70
N ILE A 126 -19.69 9.18 19.84
CA ILE A 126 -20.19 10.56 19.73
C ILE A 126 -21.27 10.73 18.65
N ASN A 127 -21.74 9.63 18.06
CA ASN A 127 -22.71 9.63 16.93
C ASN A 127 -22.31 10.58 15.80
N PHE A 128 -21.00 10.73 15.57
CA PHE A 128 -20.48 11.59 14.53
C PHE A 128 -20.73 10.95 13.16
N THR A 129 -21.38 11.67 12.26
CA THR A 129 -21.57 11.29 10.86
C THR A 129 -21.14 12.42 9.96
N ILE A 130 -20.24 12.16 9.02
CA ILE A 130 -19.85 13.14 8.00
C ILE A 130 -21.00 13.36 7.01
N HIS A 131 -21.62 12.26 6.60
CA HIS A 131 -22.76 12.29 5.67
C HIS A 131 -23.63 11.04 5.92
N PRO A 132 -24.98 11.16 5.84
CA PRO A 132 -25.87 10.02 6.10
C PRO A 132 -25.58 8.75 5.29
N ASN A 133 -25.04 8.93 4.08
CA ASN A 133 -24.76 7.84 3.14
C ASN A 133 -23.30 7.34 3.19
N ILE A 134 -22.43 7.96 4.01
CA ILE A 134 -21.01 7.57 4.13
C ILE A 134 -20.79 7.01 5.54
N PRO A 135 -20.61 5.71 5.70
CA PRO A 135 -20.35 5.12 7.01
C PRO A 135 -18.99 5.59 7.54
N ASN A 136 -18.92 5.89 8.85
CA ASN A 136 -17.71 6.38 9.52
C ASN A 136 -16.48 5.48 9.32
N ILE A 137 -16.69 4.20 9.10
CA ILE A 137 -15.62 3.24 8.82
C ILE A 137 -14.82 3.60 7.55
N MET A 138 -15.44 4.26 6.57
CA MET A 138 -14.76 4.70 5.35
C MET A 138 -13.66 5.73 5.61
N ILE A 139 -13.72 6.50 6.70
CA ILE A 139 -12.69 7.47 7.06
C ILE A 139 -11.37 6.73 7.27
N PHE A 140 -11.38 5.67 8.06
CA PHE A 140 -10.17 4.95 8.46
C PHE A 140 -9.67 3.98 7.38
N TYR A 141 -10.58 3.34 6.66
CA TYR A 141 -10.23 2.32 5.66
C TYR A 141 -10.05 2.87 4.24
N PHE A 142 -10.49 4.10 3.98
CA PHE A 142 -10.37 4.70 2.68
C PHE A 142 -9.61 6.04 2.72
N PHE A 143 -10.10 7.06 3.43
CA PHE A 143 -9.50 8.41 3.36
C PHE A 143 -8.09 8.47 3.93
N ILE A 144 -7.82 7.83 5.07
CA ILE A 144 -6.50 7.84 5.69
C ILE A 144 -5.49 7.08 4.80
N PRO A 145 -5.73 5.83 4.36
CA PRO A 145 -4.82 5.16 3.43
C PRO A 145 -4.61 5.92 2.12
N LEU A 146 -5.66 6.51 1.56
CA LEU A 146 -5.58 7.30 0.33
C LEU A 146 -4.65 8.50 0.48
N THR A 147 -4.81 9.30 1.56
CA THR A 147 -3.95 10.46 1.82
C THR A 147 -2.48 10.06 2.02
N ILE A 148 -2.22 8.97 2.76
CA ILE A 148 -0.88 8.43 2.94
C ILE A 148 -0.28 8.00 1.60
N LYS A 149 -1.04 7.29 0.76
CA LYS A 149 -0.60 6.86 -0.57
C LYS A 149 -0.30 8.02 -1.51
N LEU A 150 -1.12 9.07 -1.49
CA LEU A 150 -0.85 10.30 -2.24
C LEU A 150 0.45 10.96 -1.79
N PHE A 151 0.68 11.04 -0.48
CA PHE A 151 1.93 11.58 0.05
C PHE A 151 3.15 10.74 -0.38
N VAL A 152 3.05 9.42 -0.29
CA VAL A 152 4.11 8.49 -0.77
C VAL A 152 4.37 8.68 -2.26
N LEU A 153 3.32 8.80 -3.09
CA LEU A 153 3.47 9.03 -4.52
C LEU A 153 4.25 10.32 -4.81
N ILE A 154 3.92 11.42 -4.12
CA ILE A 154 4.62 12.71 -4.26
C ILE A 154 6.10 12.57 -3.87
N LEU A 155 6.40 11.87 -2.77
CA LEU A 155 7.78 11.64 -2.33
C LEU A 155 8.57 10.83 -3.36
N VAL A 156 8.01 9.74 -3.87
CA VAL A 156 8.65 8.87 -4.87
C VAL A 156 8.90 9.64 -6.16
N MET A 157 7.94 10.47 -6.61
CA MET A 157 8.10 11.32 -7.79
C MET A 157 9.24 12.34 -7.62
N ARG A 158 9.33 12.99 -6.46
CA ARG A 158 10.41 13.94 -6.14
C ARG A 158 11.78 13.26 -6.08
N TYR A 159 11.85 12.10 -5.45
CA TYR A 159 13.09 11.33 -5.33
C TYR A 159 13.60 10.91 -6.71
N ARG A 160 12.73 10.35 -7.55
CA ARG A 160 13.08 9.95 -8.92
C ARG A 160 13.58 11.10 -9.77
N SER A 161 12.97 12.29 -9.64
CA SER A 161 13.40 13.50 -10.36
C SER A 161 14.86 13.87 -10.02
N LYS A 162 15.24 13.80 -8.75
CA LYS A 162 16.62 14.08 -8.30
C LYS A 162 17.62 13.05 -8.82
N PHE A 163 17.28 11.77 -8.83
CA PHE A 163 18.18 10.70 -9.29
C PHE A 163 18.44 10.77 -10.79
N ASN A 164 17.44 11.11 -11.60
CA ASN A 164 17.61 11.27 -13.05
C ASN A 164 18.47 12.50 -13.43
N VAL A 165 18.58 13.49 -12.58
CA VAL A 165 19.48 14.65 -12.78
C VAL A 165 20.93 14.25 -12.49
N SER A 166 21.17 13.48 -11.43
CA SER A 166 22.51 13.02 -11.03
C SER A 166 23.18 12.02 -11.99
N ILE A 167 22.43 11.35 -12.87
CA ILE A 167 22.98 10.44 -13.89
C ILE A 167 23.33 11.19 -15.19
N ARG A 168 22.92 12.44 -15.34
CA ARG A 168 23.18 13.26 -16.53
C ARG A 168 24.35 14.25 -16.37
N GLU A 169 24.91 14.36 -15.19
CA GLU A 169 26.15 15.06 -14.87
C GLU A 169 27.33 14.07 -14.77
#